data_986e9aea3d70d95d015cf72384e1f519
#
_entry.id   986e9aea3d70d95d015cf72384e1f519
#
_cell.length_a   1.000
_cell.length_b   1.000
_cell.length_c   1.000
_cell.angle_alpha   90.00
_cell.angle_beta   90.00
_cell.angle_gamma   90.00
#
_symmetry.space_group_name_H-M   'P 1'
#
loop_
_entity.id
_entity.type
_entity.pdbx_description
1 polymer ?
#
loop_
_entity_poly.entity_id
_entity_poly.type
_entity_poly.pdbx_seq_one_letter_code
_entity_poly.pdbx_strand_id
1 'polypeptide(L)'
;MDKNTLIGALLIGAVLIGFTWFSKPDPTQQTPPPADTTHVVAQQPAAPQATADTAALDSTGAPILAPYQQAKEEKVIVLKNEKLALSISTRGGAPVEAVLADYLDQSKKPVHLFRKGDTRLDLPLRTLDNRMVSTADANFDIIEATDSTATLRMQLDESAYLDYVYKLHSSDYRVDFTIRGHELRRFLPVNIALQDIEWRQRIPQQEQSWKFEGQYSGIYYHYPQGDVDRLETTSEANEDIQETLRWVAFKDKYFSSVLIASATGLKDNKLALKAEGEGSGYVRSGDFKGTFPISVKETETIVPFMFFFGPNDYDLLKGYDEGVDKANALHLDHLVYLGMSVFRWINQYLIIPVVTFLSGFLSNWGIIILLMTLFIKMLLWPFTYKSYMSQAKMRVLRPQIEAINAKYPGKEQDQMMKRQTETMNLYRSAGASPMSGCLPMLLQMPFLIALYMYFPTSILLRGQGFLWADDLSTYDAVISWNANIPLISSFLGNHLSLFCVLMTVTNILYTRYTMNQSPSGEGMAGMKTMPYIMAIMFFFMFNQNASGLSYYYFVSTLITILQYFAFRWTLNEDKLLRQLEENKKKPRKKSKWMQRLEEAQRLQQEQQRKAQKQGKR
;
A
#
# COMPACT_ATOMS: atom_id res chain seq x y z
N MET A 1 -32.21 22.42 -0.14
CA MET A 1 -31.43 21.30 0.44
C MET A 1 -31.13 21.62 1.88
N ASP A 2 -31.56 20.76 2.81
CA ASP A 2 -31.24 20.93 4.24
C ASP A 2 -29.74 20.85 4.47
N LYS A 3 -29.21 21.70 5.38
CA LYS A 3 -27.78 21.69 5.75
C LYS A 3 -27.28 20.30 6.18
N ASN A 4 -28.14 19.47 6.76
CA ASN A 4 -27.79 18.11 7.17
C ASN A 4 -27.71 17.14 5.97
N THR A 5 -28.54 17.35 4.95
CA THR A 5 -28.41 16.65 3.66
C THR A 5 -27.20 17.20 2.89
N LEU A 6 -26.90 18.49 3.01
CA LEU A 6 -25.70 19.11 2.44
C LEU A 6 -24.43 18.64 3.17
N ILE A 7 -24.48 18.54 4.51
CA ILE A 7 -23.36 18.02 5.31
C ILE A 7 -23.19 16.51 5.07
N GLY A 8 -24.27 15.74 4.95
CA GLY A 8 -24.20 14.32 4.58
C GLY A 8 -23.71 14.12 3.13
N ALA A 9 -24.21 14.93 2.20
CA ALA A 9 -23.72 14.95 0.82
C ALA A 9 -22.29 15.51 0.72
N LEU A 10 -21.92 16.51 1.53
CA LEU A 10 -20.55 17.02 1.65
C LEU A 10 -19.61 15.99 2.30
N LEU A 11 -20.06 15.26 3.32
CA LEU A 11 -19.26 14.17 3.92
C LEU A 11 -19.10 12.98 2.96
N ILE A 12 -20.15 12.59 2.27
CA ILE A 12 -20.09 11.57 1.21
C ILE A 12 -19.26 12.10 0.03
N GLY A 13 -19.47 13.36 -0.37
CA GLY A 13 -18.67 14.04 -1.37
C GLY A 13 -17.21 14.20 -0.94
N ALA A 14 -16.93 14.54 0.31
CA ALA A 14 -15.56 14.63 0.85
C ALA A 14 -14.88 13.25 0.92
N VAL A 15 -15.62 12.19 1.25
CA VAL A 15 -15.09 10.81 1.20
C VAL A 15 -14.86 10.37 -0.25
N LEU A 16 -15.76 10.69 -1.18
CA LEU A 16 -15.60 10.41 -2.60
C LEU A 16 -14.53 11.31 -3.25
N ILE A 17 -14.47 12.59 -2.90
CA ILE A 17 -13.43 13.52 -3.35
C ILE A 17 -12.10 13.17 -2.68
N GLY A 18 -12.08 12.81 -1.41
CA GLY A 18 -10.92 12.26 -0.74
C GLY A 18 -10.42 11.01 -1.47
N PHE A 19 -11.29 10.05 -1.73
CA PHE A 19 -10.95 8.84 -2.47
C PHE A 19 -10.47 9.15 -3.90
N THR A 20 -11.11 10.08 -4.63
CA THR A 20 -10.69 10.48 -5.98
C THR A 20 -9.47 11.39 -5.97
N TRP A 21 -9.22 12.16 -4.90
CA TRP A 21 -8.03 12.99 -4.76
C TRP A 21 -6.79 12.16 -4.42
N PHE A 22 -6.96 11.11 -3.61
CA PHE A 22 -5.93 10.11 -3.31
C PHE A 22 -5.75 9.05 -4.42
N SER A 23 -6.73 8.91 -5.32
CA SER A 23 -6.63 8.03 -6.50
C SER A 23 -6.23 8.79 -7.76
N LYS A 24 -5.94 10.09 -7.67
CA LYS A 24 -5.40 10.84 -8.82
C LYS A 24 -3.94 10.46 -9.00
N PRO A 25 -3.54 10.03 -10.21
CA PRO A 25 -2.14 10.09 -10.62
C PRO A 25 -1.69 11.55 -10.54
N ASP A 26 -0.45 11.77 -10.12
CA ASP A 26 0.19 13.07 -9.97
C ASP A 26 -0.05 13.96 -11.21
N PRO A 27 -0.38 15.27 -11.05
CA PRO A 27 -0.70 16.16 -12.16
C PRO A 27 0.49 16.51 -13.08
N THR A 28 1.63 15.87 -12.95
CA THR A 28 2.79 16.04 -13.83
C THR A 28 2.69 15.29 -15.18
N GLN A 29 1.62 14.53 -15.43
CA GLN A 29 1.39 13.93 -16.75
C GLN A 29 0.23 14.62 -17.48
N GLN A 30 0.38 15.90 -17.81
CA GLN A 30 -0.36 16.48 -18.92
C GLN A 30 0.40 16.13 -20.21
N THR A 31 -0.13 15.17 -20.95
CA THR A 31 0.25 14.97 -22.36
C THR A 31 0.08 16.27 -23.12
N PRO A 32 1.10 16.76 -23.82
CA PRO A 32 0.92 17.87 -24.75
C PRO A 32 -0.02 17.44 -25.89
N PRO A 33 -0.81 18.37 -26.46
CA PRO A 33 -1.64 18.08 -27.61
C PRO A 33 -0.79 17.63 -28.80
N PRO A 34 -1.32 16.78 -29.70
CA PRO A 34 -0.56 16.25 -30.82
C PRO A 34 -0.10 17.41 -31.72
N ALA A 35 1.22 17.59 -31.80
CA ALA A 35 1.82 18.48 -32.77
C ALA A 35 1.98 17.76 -34.10
N ASP A 36 1.63 18.42 -35.14
CA ASP A 36 1.72 18.00 -36.54
C ASP A 36 3.09 17.37 -36.88
N THR A 37 3.00 16.20 -37.50
CA THR A 37 4.12 15.42 -38.00
C THR A 37 4.75 16.12 -39.20
N THR A 38 5.81 16.85 -38.99
CA THR A 38 6.83 17.07 -40.02
C THR A 38 8.05 16.22 -39.66
N HIS A 39 8.32 15.23 -40.50
CA HIS A 39 9.48 14.36 -40.39
C HIS A 39 10.79 15.19 -40.49
N VAL A 40 11.42 15.42 -39.36
CA VAL A 40 12.84 15.71 -39.30
C VAL A 40 13.52 14.43 -38.84
N VAL A 41 14.30 13.83 -39.73
CA VAL A 41 15.21 12.75 -39.40
C VAL A 41 16.23 13.32 -38.43
N ALA A 42 16.01 13.10 -37.12
CA ALA A 42 17.03 13.36 -36.12
C ALA A 42 18.09 12.26 -36.23
N GLN A 43 19.28 12.69 -36.64
CA GLN A 43 20.49 11.89 -36.51
C GLN A 43 20.60 11.44 -35.02
N GLN A 44 20.61 10.15 -34.82
CA GLN A 44 21.02 9.52 -33.59
C GLN A 44 22.32 10.14 -33.10
N PRO A 45 22.43 10.62 -31.85
CA PRO A 45 23.73 10.98 -31.29
C PRO A 45 24.59 9.73 -31.37
N ALA A 46 25.69 9.84 -32.09
CA ALA A 46 26.70 8.79 -32.11
C ALA A 46 27.06 8.43 -30.66
N ALA A 47 26.96 7.16 -30.32
CA ALA A 47 27.54 6.64 -29.10
C ALA A 47 28.97 7.19 -28.98
N PRO A 48 29.43 7.59 -27.77
CA PRO A 48 30.81 8.02 -27.62
C PRO A 48 31.67 6.90 -28.18
N GLN A 49 32.36 7.14 -29.26
CA GLN A 49 33.40 6.26 -29.75
C GLN A 49 34.36 6.04 -28.58
N ALA A 50 34.44 4.81 -28.11
CA ALA A 50 35.50 4.40 -27.23
C ALA A 50 36.80 4.85 -27.89
N THR A 51 37.46 5.86 -27.31
CA THR A 51 38.82 6.25 -27.68
C THR A 51 39.64 4.97 -27.54
N ALA A 52 40.25 4.56 -28.66
CA ALA A 52 41.10 3.39 -28.69
C ALA A 52 42.11 3.47 -27.53
N ASP A 53 42.01 2.53 -26.61
CA ASP A 53 42.92 2.33 -25.48
C ASP A 53 44.33 2.21 -26.05
N THR A 54 45.19 3.15 -25.75
CA THR A 54 46.64 2.95 -25.87
C THR A 54 47.08 2.06 -24.70
N ALA A 55 46.62 0.81 -24.69
CA ALA A 55 47.09 -0.18 -23.75
C ALA A 55 48.58 -0.36 -23.97
N ALA A 56 49.36 -0.35 -22.90
CA ALA A 56 50.75 -0.79 -22.95
C ALA A 56 50.76 -2.22 -23.52
N LEU A 57 51.62 -2.47 -24.55
CA LEU A 57 51.73 -3.77 -25.17
C LEU A 57 52.86 -4.56 -24.49
N ASP A 58 52.66 -5.85 -24.31
CA ASP A 58 53.71 -6.77 -23.87
C ASP A 58 54.73 -7.04 -24.98
N SER A 59 55.74 -7.86 -24.70
CA SER A 59 56.78 -8.24 -25.66
C SER A 59 56.26 -9.01 -26.90
N THR A 60 54.99 -9.41 -26.91
CA THR A 60 54.34 -10.10 -28.02
C THR A 60 53.33 -9.19 -28.77
N GLY A 61 53.19 -7.93 -28.36
CA GLY A 61 52.26 -6.98 -28.96
C GLY A 61 50.81 -7.13 -28.48
N ALA A 62 50.57 -7.91 -27.43
CA ALA A 62 49.25 -8.02 -26.79
C ALA A 62 49.06 -6.93 -25.74
N PRO A 63 47.83 -6.39 -25.53
CA PRO A 63 47.58 -5.41 -24.52
C PRO A 63 47.81 -6.00 -23.12
N ILE A 64 48.59 -5.33 -22.27
CA ILE A 64 48.79 -5.71 -20.88
C ILE A 64 47.47 -5.37 -20.13
N LEU A 65 46.70 -6.43 -19.82
CA LEU A 65 45.46 -6.31 -19.07
C LEU A 65 45.75 -6.09 -17.58
N ALA A 66 45.04 -5.17 -16.95
CA ALA A 66 45.09 -5.04 -15.52
C ALA A 66 44.63 -6.34 -14.82
N PRO A 67 45.08 -6.62 -13.58
CA PRO A 67 44.76 -7.85 -12.88
C PRO A 67 43.26 -8.16 -12.82
N TYR A 68 42.42 -7.15 -12.62
CA TYR A 68 40.96 -7.26 -12.57
C TYR A 68 40.28 -7.51 -13.95
N GLN A 69 40.99 -7.30 -15.06
CA GLN A 69 40.52 -7.52 -16.44
C GLN A 69 40.92 -8.89 -16.98
N GLN A 70 41.85 -9.60 -16.34
CA GLN A 70 42.30 -10.91 -16.78
C GLN A 70 41.11 -11.87 -16.77
N ALA A 71 40.97 -12.63 -17.86
CA ALA A 71 39.92 -13.64 -17.96
C ALA A 71 40.11 -14.72 -16.87
N LYS A 72 39.20 -14.79 -15.92
CA LYS A 72 39.17 -15.82 -14.88
C LYS A 72 37.83 -16.56 -14.93
N GLU A 73 37.84 -17.82 -14.54
CA GLU A 73 36.65 -18.62 -14.38
C GLU A 73 35.77 -18.01 -13.24
N GLU A 74 34.52 -17.75 -13.54
CA GLU A 74 33.58 -17.26 -12.56
C GLU A 74 33.25 -18.34 -11.52
N LYS A 75 33.44 -18.01 -10.24
CA LYS A 75 33.08 -18.86 -9.11
C LYS A 75 31.95 -18.19 -8.31
N VAL A 76 31.17 -19.02 -7.66
CA VAL A 76 30.06 -18.52 -6.78
C VAL A 76 30.31 -19.01 -5.37
N ILE A 77 30.28 -18.09 -4.40
CA ILE A 77 30.33 -18.37 -2.98
C ILE A 77 28.90 -18.30 -2.45
N VAL A 78 28.52 -19.21 -1.57
CA VAL A 78 27.19 -19.20 -0.94
C VAL A 78 27.36 -18.96 0.54
N LEU A 79 26.86 -17.81 1.04
CA LEU A 79 26.66 -17.57 2.46
C LEU A 79 25.27 -18.09 2.85
N LYS A 80 25.19 -18.87 3.92
CA LYS A 80 23.95 -19.53 4.30
C LYS A 80 23.76 -19.55 5.82
N ASN A 81 22.54 -19.22 6.24
CA ASN A 81 22.03 -19.51 7.57
C ASN A 81 20.69 -20.26 7.45
N GLU A 82 19.93 -20.38 8.53
CA GLU A 82 18.63 -21.06 8.55
C GLU A 82 17.56 -20.36 7.68
N LYS A 83 17.69 -19.04 7.43
CA LYS A 83 16.65 -18.21 6.79
C LYS A 83 16.99 -17.79 5.37
N LEU A 84 18.27 -17.53 5.09
CA LEU A 84 18.76 -16.94 3.86
C LEU A 84 19.94 -17.72 3.30
N ALA A 85 19.91 -18.00 1.99
CA ALA A 85 21.06 -18.41 1.21
C ALA A 85 21.38 -17.32 0.18
N LEU A 86 22.55 -16.71 0.27
CA LEU A 86 23.03 -15.63 -0.59
C LEU A 86 24.21 -16.09 -1.41
N SER A 87 24.04 -16.14 -2.72
CA SER A 87 25.08 -16.47 -3.69
C SER A 87 25.79 -15.20 -4.16
N ILE A 88 27.11 -15.16 -4.07
CA ILE A 88 27.97 -14.04 -4.45
C ILE A 88 28.90 -14.51 -5.56
N SER A 89 28.98 -13.79 -6.67
CA SER A 89 29.83 -14.11 -7.80
C SER A 89 31.22 -13.46 -7.67
N THR A 90 32.27 -14.17 -8.07
CA THR A 90 33.61 -13.57 -8.24
C THR A 90 33.67 -12.61 -9.41
N ARG A 91 32.70 -12.64 -10.36
CA ARG A 91 32.54 -11.60 -11.35
C ARG A 91 31.66 -10.49 -10.79
N GLY A 92 32.24 -9.32 -10.65
CA GLY A 92 31.58 -8.17 -10.03
C GLY A 92 31.64 -8.15 -8.50
N GLY A 93 32.03 -9.25 -7.84
CA GLY A 93 32.10 -9.35 -6.39
C GLY A 93 30.76 -9.19 -5.65
N ALA A 94 29.63 -9.25 -6.38
CA ALA A 94 28.31 -8.86 -5.90
C ALA A 94 27.36 -10.04 -5.70
N PRO A 95 26.27 -9.88 -4.89
CA PRO A 95 25.19 -10.85 -4.81
C PRO A 95 24.53 -11.08 -6.17
N VAL A 96 24.34 -12.35 -6.55
CA VAL A 96 23.71 -12.76 -7.80
C VAL A 96 22.44 -13.57 -7.60
N GLU A 97 22.21 -14.11 -6.40
CA GLU A 97 21.01 -14.85 -6.06
C GLU A 97 20.77 -14.75 -4.55
N ALA A 98 19.50 -14.56 -4.17
CA ALA A 98 19.06 -14.60 -2.78
C ALA A 98 17.83 -15.49 -2.65
N VAL A 99 17.92 -16.53 -1.82
CA VAL A 99 16.87 -17.54 -1.61
C VAL A 99 16.43 -17.52 -0.16
N LEU A 100 15.12 -17.40 0.06
CA LEU A 100 14.50 -17.46 1.39
C LEU A 100 14.07 -18.90 1.69
N ALA A 101 14.59 -19.48 2.79
CA ALA A 101 14.34 -20.88 3.12
C ALA A 101 12.90 -21.16 3.57
N ASP A 102 12.31 -20.21 4.31
CA ASP A 102 11.01 -20.38 4.99
C ASP A 102 9.81 -20.04 4.11
N TYR A 103 10.03 -19.54 2.88
CA TYR A 103 8.97 -19.04 2.01
C TYR A 103 8.96 -19.77 0.67
N LEU A 104 7.75 -20.10 0.22
CA LEU A 104 7.53 -20.74 -1.08
C LEU A 104 6.84 -19.77 -2.04
N ASP A 105 7.19 -19.81 -3.32
CA ASP A 105 6.51 -19.12 -4.40
C ASP A 105 5.16 -19.81 -4.75
N GLN A 106 4.41 -19.24 -5.70
CA GLN A 106 3.16 -19.82 -6.22
C GLN A 106 3.34 -21.25 -6.80
N SER A 107 4.55 -21.62 -7.18
CA SER A 107 4.91 -22.96 -7.70
C SER A 107 5.36 -23.91 -6.60
N LYS A 108 5.25 -23.53 -5.32
CA LYS A 108 5.71 -24.26 -4.13
C LYS A 108 7.22 -24.54 -4.13
N LYS A 109 8.00 -23.64 -4.75
CA LYS A 109 9.46 -23.65 -4.71
C LYS A 109 9.94 -22.53 -3.76
N PRO A 110 11.17 -22.62 -3.22
CA PRO A 110 11.74 -21.55 -2.41
C PRO A 110 11.70 -20.21 -3.13
N VAL A 111 11.37 -19.14 -2.40
CA VAL A 111 11.32 -17.78 -2.94
C VAL A 111 12.71 -17.31 -3.29
N HIS A 112 12.91 -16.89 -4.53
CA HIS A 112 14.10 -16.19 -5.00
C HIS A 112 13.79 -14.70 -5.10
N LEU A 113 14.46 -13.86 -4.34
CA LEU A 113 14.32 -12.40 -4.45
C LEU A 113 14.88 -11.89 -5.77
N PHE A 114 15.93 -12.55 -6.25
CA PHE A 114 16.54 -12.39 -7.57
C PHE A 114 17.39 -13.62 -7.90
N ARG A 115 17.61 -13.84 -9.17
CA ARG A 115 18.48 -14.91 -9.72
C ARG A 115 19.62 -14.26 -10.50
N LYS A 116 20.61 -15.07 -10.89
CA LYS A 116 21.73 -14.62 -11.72
C LYS A 116 21.22 -13.94 -12.99
N GLY A 117 21.62 -12.69 -13.20
CA GLY A 117 21.18 -11.82 -14.29
C GLY A 117 20.02 -10.89 -13.96
N ASP A 118 19.34 -11.06 -12.83
CA ASP A 118 18.28 -10.18 -12.38
C ASP A 118 18.80 -8.95 -11.65
N THR A 119 19.97 -9.02 -11.05
CA THR A 119 20.57 -7.94 -10.27
C THR A 119 21.97 -7.60 -10.77
N ARG A 120 22.36 -6.33 -10.64
CA ARG A 120 23.68 -5.81 -10.91
C ARG A 120 24.00 -4.69 -9.92
N LEU A 121 25.05 -4.87 -9.15
CA LEU A 121 25.65 -3.84 -8.31
C LEU A 121 26.96 -3.40 -8.95
N ASP A 122 27.16 -2.10 -9.12
CA ASP A 122 28.34 -1.51 -9.73
C ASP A 122 28.86 -0.32 -8.92
N LEU A 123 30.16 -0.22 -8.79
CA LEU A 123 30.86 0.98 -8.37
C LEU A 123 31.71 1.46 -9.54
N PRO A 124 31.22 2.42 -10.37
CA PRO A 124 32.01 2.99 -11.44
C PRO A 124 33.20 3.77 -10.88
N LEU A 125 34.41 3.24 -11.01
CA LEU A 125 35.65 3.86 -10.51
C LEU A 125 36.28 4.73 -11.59
N ARG A 126 36.46 6.05 -11.31
CA ARG A 126 37.18 6.95 -12.19
C ARG A 126 38.67 6.95 -11.84
N THR A 127 39.50 6.43 -12.72
CA THR A 127 40.95 6.28 -12.52
C THR A 127 41.71 7.62 -12.69
N LEU A 128 42.99 7.64 -12.27
CA LEU A 128 43.88 8.79 -12.43
C LEU A 128 44.06 9.22 -13.90
N ASP A 129 44.04 8.29 -14.83
CA ASP A 129 44.12 8.50 -16.28
C ASP A 129 42.74 8.77 -16.94
N ASN A 130 41.74 9.07 -16.10
CA ASN A 130 40.38 9.46 -16.52
C ASN A 130 39.58 8.38 -17.24
N ARG A 131 39.92 7.10 -17.06
CA ARG A 131 39.12 5.97 -17.52
C ARG A 131 38.05 5.61 -16.49
N MET A 132 36.95 5.03 -16.94
CA MET A 132 35.92 4.47 -16.09
C MET A 132 36.10 2.95 -16.01
N VAL A 133 36.21 2.42 -14.81
CA VAL A 133 36.30 1.00 -14.52
C VAL A 133 35.06 0.58 -13.76
N SER A 134 34.28 -0.33 -14.36
CA SER A 134 33.10 -0.90 -13.73
C SER A 134 33.53 -2.08 -12.84
N THR A 135 33.21 -2.03 -11.56
CA THR A 135 33.47 -3.17 -10.65
C THR A 135 32.59 -4.36 -11.01
N ALA A 136 31.38 -4.14 -11.53
CA ALA A 136 30.47 -5.22 -11.93
C ALA A 136 31.00 -6.10 -13.08
N ASP A 137 31.92 -5.59 -13.88
CA ASP A 137 32.55 -6.34 -14.98
C ASP A 137 33.96 -6.87 -14.61
N ALA A 138 34.46 -6.49 -13.43
CA ALA A 138 35.75 -6.89 -12.92
C ALA A 138 35.76 -8.31 -12.31
N ASN A 139 36.95 -8.93 -12.27
CA ASN A 139 37.14 -10.20 -11.59
C ASN A 139 37.70 -9.97 -10.19
N PHE A 140 37.09 -10.64 -9.23
CA PHE A 140 37.49 -10.66 -7.85
C PHE A 140 38.09 -11.99 -7.45
N ASP A 141 39.13 -11.98 -6.64
CA ASP A 141 39.73 -13.18 -6.05
C ASP A 141 39.10 -13.46 -4.68
N ILE A 142 38.89 -14.72 -4.37
CA ILE A 142 38.40 -15.14 -3.07
C ILE A 142 39.58 -15.11 -2.09
N ILE A 143 39.54 -14.23 -1.09
CA ILE A 143 40.54 -14.13 -0.02
C ILE A 143 40.15 -15.03 1.15
N GLU A 144 38.86 -14.98 1.51
CA GLU A 144 38.28 -15.78 2.58
C GLU A 144 36.84 -16.13 2.21
N ALA A 145 36.43 -17.35 2.50
CA ALA A 145 35.04 -17.78 2.34
C ALA A 145 34.70 -18.82 3.40
N THR A 146 33.64 -18.53 4.16
CA THR A 146 33.00 -19.44 5.11
C THR A 146 31.49 -19.45 4.84
N ASP A 147 30.72 -20.23 5.60
CA ASP A 147 29.25 -20.23 5.47
C ASP A 147 28.61 -18.88 5.82
N SER A 148 29.27 -18.02 6.61
CA SER A 148 28.73 -16.74 7.09
C SER A 148 29.55 -15.52 6.68
N THR A 149 30.78 -15.68 6.19
CA THR A 149 31.65 -14.57 5.79
C THR A 149 32.28 -14.83 4.43
N ALA A 150 32.42 -13.77 3.63
CA ALA A 150 33.21 -13.83 2.40
C ALA A 150 33.97 -12.51 2.20
N THR A 151 35.21 -12.61 1.82
CA THR A 151 36.05 -11.49 1.38
C THR A 151 36.50 -11.72 -0.03
N LEU A 152 36.06 -10.84 -0.94
CA LEU A 152 36.42 -10.88 -2.36
C LEU A 152 37.26 -9.66 -2.68
N ARG A 153 38.41 -9.84 -3.35
CA ARG A 153 39.38 -8.80 -3.69
C ARG A 153 39.43 -8.51 -5.17
N MET A 154 39.26 -7.27 -5.54
CA MET A 154 39.61 -6.73 -6.84
C MET A 154 41.02 -6.12 -6.75
N GLN A 155 42.00 -6.78 -7.38
CA GLN A 155 43.37 -6.27 -7.40
C GLN A 155 43.48 -5.15 -8.47
N LEU A 156 43.80 -3.94 -8.05
CA LEU A 156 43.89 -2.77 -8.92
C LEU A 156 45.26 -2.60 -9.53
N ASP A 157 46.32 -2.69 -8.69
CA ASP A 157 47.73 -2.74 -9.10
C ASP A 157 48.50 -3.70 -8.17
N GLU A 158 49.84 -3.66 -8.16
CA GLU A 158 50.67 -4.54 -7.32
C GLU A 158 50.40 -4.40 -5.80
N SER A 159 49.98 -3.22 -5.35
CA SER A 159 49.80 -2.92 -3.93
C SER A 159 48.39 -2.39 -3.61
N ALA A 160 47.68 -1.81 -4.59
CA ALA A 160 46.33 -1.26 -4.39
C ALA A 160 45.26 -2.29 -4.70
N TYR A 161 44.28 -2.40 -3.81
CA TYR A 161 43.15 -3.32 -3.98
C TYR A 161 41.87 -2.78 -3.37
N LEU A 162 40.75 -3.36 -3.82
CA LEU A 162 39.40 -3.11 -3.31
C LEU A 162 38.80 -4.44 -2.84
N ASP A 163 38.46 -4.53 -1.56
CA ASP A 163 37.82 -5.71 -0.97
C ASP A 163 36.34 -5.45 -0.74
N TYR A 164 35.53 -6.42 -1.14
CA TYR A 164 34.12 -6.53 -0.74
C TYR A 164 34.00 -7.58 0.35
N VAL A 165 33.65 -7.15 1.54
CA VAL A 165 33.55 -7.99 2.73
C VAL A 165 32.08 -8.17 3.10
N TYR A 166 31.62 -9.40 3.06
CA TYR A 166 30.25 -9.79 3.41
C TYR A 166 30.25 -10.59 4.71
N LYS A 167 29.26 -10.30 5.57
CA LYS A 167 29.02 -11.07 6.79
C LYS A 167 27.52 -11.25 6.99
N LEU A 168 27.06 -12.49 6.84
CA LEU A 168 25.67 -12.89 7.10
C LEU A 168 25.45 -13.08 8.59
N HIS A 169 24.45 -12.42 9.16
CA HIS A 169 24.07 -12.59 10.56
C HIS A 169 23.41 -13.96 10.79
N SER A 170 23.69 -14.58 11.94
CA SER A 170 23.06 -15.84 12.31
C SER A 170 21.55 -15.66 12.51
N SER A 171 20.73 -16.55 11.95
CA SER A 171 19.26 -16.54 12.08
C SER A 171 18.58 -15.20 11.73
N ASP A 172 19.15 -14.45 10.78
CA ASP A 172 18.70 -13.12 10.36
C ASP A 172 18.71 -13.00 8.82
N TYR A 173 18.12 -11.94 8.30
CA TYR A 173 18.06 -11.59 6.88
C TYR A 173 19.04 -10.46 6.53
N ARG A 174 19.80 -9.95 7.50
CA ARG A 174 20.77 -8.86 7.33
C ARG A 174 22.14 -9.41 6.97
N VAL A 175 22.81 -8.72 6.05
CA VAL A 175 24.15 -9.01 5.58
C VAL A 175 24.96 -7.72 5.68
N ASP A 176 25.94 -7.66 6.55
CA ASP A 176 26.91 -6.55 6.54
C ASP A 176 27.68 -6.61 5.22
N PHE A 177 27.79 -5.48 4.56
CA PHE A 177 28.57 -5.28 3.35
C PHE A 177 29.53 -4.12 3.57
N THR A 178 30.82 -4.42 3.63
CA THR A 178 31.84 -3.39 3.84
C THR A 178 32.76 -3.33 2.63
N ILE A 179 32.90 -2.14 2.07
CA ILE A 179 33.88 -1.83 1.03
C ILE A 179 35.15 -1.40 1.73
N ARG A 180 36.25 -2.13 1.53
CA ARG A 180 37.57 -1.80 2.05
C ARG A 180 38.53 -1.54 0.90
N GLY A 181 39.12 -0.37 0.88
CA GLY A 181 40.12 -0.01 -0.11
C GLY A 181 41.50 0.12 0.56
N HIS A 182 42.50 -0.42 -0.07
CA HIS A 182 43.91 -0.27 0.33
C HIS A 182 44.68 0.49 -0.75
N GLU A 183 45.42 1.54 -0.36
CA GLU A 183 46.21 2.41 -1.25
C GLU A 183 45.44 2.92 -2.48
N LEU A 184 44.13 3.19 -2.34
CA LEU A 184 43.27 3.64 -3.43
C LEU A 184 43.77 4.92 -4.11
N ARG A 185 44.51 5.77 -3.40
CA ARG A 185 45.15 7.00 -3.92
C ARG A 185 46.11 6.75 -5.11
N ARG A 186 46.56 5.54 -5.31
CA ARG A 186 47.40 5.14 -6.43
C ARG A 186 46.60 4.90 -7.70
N PHE A 187 45.30 4.65 -7.54
CA PHE A 187 44.40 4.30 -8.61
C PHE A 187 43.33 5.38 -8.87
N LEU A 188 42.81 5.98 -7.81
CA LEU A 188 41.77 7.01 -7.85
C LEU A 188 42.34 8.41 -7.57
N PRO A 189 41.75 9.48 -8.16
CA PRO A 189 42.12 10.86 -7.83
C PRO A 189 41.92 11.17 -6.35
N VAL A 190 42.91 11.78 -5.69
CA VAL A 190 42.91 12.06 -4.24
C VAL A 190 41.83 13.08 -3.83
N ASN A 191 41.32 13.86 -4.77
CA ASN A 191 40.27 14.84 -4.56
C ASN A 191 38.84 14.30 -4.71
N ILE A 192 38.66 13.00 -4.96
CA ILE A 192 37.35 12.38 -4.93
C ILE A 192 36.78 12.46 -3.51
N ALA A 193 35.60 13.08 -3.40
CA ALA A 193 34.84 13.18 -2.14
C ALA A 193 33.59 12.29 -2.15
N LEU A 194 33.09 11.95 -3.34
CA LEU A 194 31.90 11.13 -3.57
C LEU A 194 32.24 10.04 -4.58
N GLN A 195 31.80 8.82 -4.30
CA GLN A 195 31.91 7.66 -5.16
C GLN A 195 30.52 7.26 -5.63
N ASP A 196 30.38 6.99 -6.93
CA ASP A 196 29.14 6.51 -7.52
C ASP A 196 28.85 5.06 -7.10
N ILE A 197 27.58 4.75 -6.92
CA ILE A 197 27.04 3.42 -6.74
C ILE A 197 25.80 3.25 -7.61
N GLU A 198 25.74 2.18 -8.38
CA GLU A 198 24.60 1.83 -9.21
C GLU A 198 24.10 0.44 -8.79
N TRP A 199 22.80 0.34 -8.57
CA TRP A 199 22.17 -0.94 -8.25
C TRP A 199 20.91 -1.12 -9.08
N ARG A 200 20.85 -2.19 -9.84
CA ARG A 200 19.71 -2.58 -10.67
C ARG A 200 19.16 -3.90 -10.17
N GLN A 201 17.83 -4.05 -10.16
CA GLN A 201 17.20 -5.33 -9.88
C GLN A 201 15.89 -5.48 -10.65
N ARG A 202 15.70 -6.65 -11.25
CA ARG A 202 14.39 -7.11 -11.72
C ARG A 202 13.71 -7.87 -10.59
N ILE A 203 12.44 -7.59 -10.34
CA ILE A 203 11.64 -8.18 -9.27
C ILE A 203 10.85 -9.35 -9.88
N PRO A 204 11.17 -10.62 -9.53
CA PRO A 204 10.47 -11.78 -10.02
C PRO A 204 9.04 -11.82 -9.50
N GLN A 205 8.12 -12.37 -10.32
CA GLN A 205 6.75 -12.62 -9.87
C GLN A 205 6.74 -13.80 -8.88
N GLN A 206 6.22 -13.56 -7.66
CA GLN A 206 6.11 -14.55 -6.58
C GLN A 206 4.65 -14.98 -6.37
N GLU A 207 3.69 -14.14 -6.76
CA GLU A 207 2.28 -14.32 -6.45
C GLU A 207 1.46 -14.67 -7.70
N GLN A 208 0.28 -15.26 -7.50
CA GLN A 208 -0.60 -15.72 -8.57
C GLN A 208 -1.05 -14.58 -9.52
N SER A 209 -1.35 -13.42 -8.98
CA SER A 209 -1.81 -12.26 -9.75
C SER A 209 -0.71 -11.26 -9.97
N TRP A 210 -0.12 -11.23 -11.16
CA TRP A 210 0.86 -10.24 -11.59
C TRP A 210 0.37 -8.80 -11.37
N LYS A 211 -0.88 -8.53 -11.76
CA LYS A 211 -1.48 -7.19 -11.61
C LYS A 211 -1.63 -6.78 -10.16
N PHE A 212 -2.08 -7.70 -9.29
CA PHE A 212 -2.29 -7.40 -7.88
C PHE A 212 -0.97 -7.28 -7.12
N GLU A 213 0.02 -8.14 -7.41
CA GLU A 213 1.38 -8.05 -6.87
C GLU A 213 2.05 -6.74 -7.28
N GLY A 214 1.92 -6.34 -8.55
CA GLY A 214 2.48 -5.11 -9.09
C GLY A 214 1.94 -3.82 -8.45
N GLN A 215 0.76 -3.84 -7.82
CA GLN A 215 0.24 -2.70 -7.07
C GLN A 215 1.01 -2.40 -5.78
N TYR A 216 1.75 -3.39 -5.27
CA TYR A 216 2.51 -3.28 -4.02
C TYR A 216 4.03 -3.33 -4.24
N SER A 217 4.47 -3.44 -5.50
CA SER A 217 5.87 -3.55 -5.89
C SER A 217 6.39 -2.20 -6.42
N GLY A 218 7.58 -1.79 -5.96
CA GLY A 218 8.18 -0.49 -6.32
C GLY A 218 9.55 -0.27 -5.70
N ILE A 219 10.05 0.95 -5.82
CA ILE A 219 11.25 1.40 -5.12
C ILE A 219 10.81 2.20 -3.90
N TYR A 220 11.29 1.80 -2.71
CA TYR A 220 11.04 2.50 -1.46
C TYR A 220 12.36 3.10 -0.96
N TYR A 221 12.31 4.23 -0.30
CA TYR A 221 13.51 4.90 0.19
C TYR A 221 13.22 5.70 1.46
N HIS A 222 14.25 5.87 2.29
CA HIS A 222 14.13 6.46 3.62
C HIS A 222 15.02 7.67 3.79
N TYR A 223 14.41 8.76 4.27
CA TYR A 223 15.10 9.98 4.66
C TYR A 223 15.62 9.91 6.11
N PRO A 224 16.79 10.49 6.42
CA PRO A 224 17.33 10.47 7.79
C PRO A 224 16.39 11.04 8.86
N GLN A 225 15.42 11.89 8.49
CA GLN A 225 14.43 12.48 9.39
C GLN A 225 13.31 11.50 9.78
N GLY A 226 13.31 10.29 9.24
CA GLY A 226 12.37 9.21 9.58
C GLY A 226 11.19 9.03 8.61
N ASP A 227 11.08 9.84 7.57
CA ASP A 227 10.07 9.67 6.54
C ASP A 227 10.50 8.61 5.51
N VAL A 228 9.58 7.74 5.12
CA VAL A 228 9.75 6.76 4.04
C VAL A 228 8.81 7.13 2.91
N ASP A 229 9.37 7.26 1.71
CA ASP A 229 8.63 7.52 0.50
C ASP A 229 8.83 6.40 -0.53
N ARG A 230 8.18 6.48 -1.67
CA ARG A 230 8.14 5.40 -2.64
C ARG A 230 7.89 5.89 -4.06
N LEU A 231 8.56 5.25 -5.00
CA LEU A 231 8.31 5.36 -6.41
C LEU A 231 7.49 4.15 -6.86
N GLU A 232 6.24 4.39 -7.25
CA GLU A 232 5.32 3.37 -7.77
C GLU A 232 4.77 3.81 -9.12
N THR A 233 4.61 2.87 -10.04
CA THR A 233 4.09 3.17 -11.37
C THR A 233 3.34 1.99 -11.97
N THR A 234 2.42 2.26 -12.86
CA THR A 234 1.76 1.25 -13.70
C THR A 234 2.48 1.01 -15.04
N SER A 235 3.42 1.89 -15.41
CA SER A 235 4.18 1.81 -16.65
C SER A 235 5.66 2.08 -16.41
N GLU A 236 6.06 3.34 -16.38
CA GLU A 236 7.44 3.79 -16.15
C GLU A 236 7.42 5.09 -15.36
N ALA A 237 8.35 5.25 -14.43
CA ALA A 237 8.55 6.47 -13.65
C ALA A 237 10.03 6.65 -13.33
N ASN A 238 10.45 7.91 -13.28
CA ASN A 238 11.80 8.31 -12.89
C ASN A 238 11.69 9.41 -11.84
N GLU A 239 12.63 9.42 -10.90
CA GLU A 239 12.68 10.43 -9.84
C GLU A 239 14.12 10.76 -9.48
N ASP A 240 14.41 12.09 -9.37
CA ASP A 240 15.70 12.60 -8.94
C ASP A 240 15.56 13.21 -7.53
N ILE A 241 16.24 12.62 -6.54
CA ILE A 241 16.14 12.99 -5.13
C ILE A 241 17.43 13.65 -4.70
N GLN A 242 17.34 14.93 -4.33
CA GLN A 242 18.50 15.73 -3.91
C GLN A 242 18.87 15.50 -2.43
N GLU A 243 17.91 15.06 -1.65
CA GLU A 243 18.11 14.77 -0.22
C GLU A 243 18.93 13.49 -0.03
N THR A 244 19.65 13.46 1.10
CA THR A 244 20.37 12.26 1.52
C THR A 244 19.37 11.15 1.86
N LEU A 245 19.62 9.94 1.35
CA LEU A 245 18.85 8.76 1.72
C LEU A 245 19.66 7.87 2.67
N ARG A 246 18.98 7.22 3.60
CA ARG A 246 19.58 6.24 4.50
C ARG A 246 19.58 4.84 3.90
N TRP A 247 18.52 4.49 3.19
CA TRP A 247 18.41 3.24 2.44
C TRP A 247 17.51 3.39 1.23
N VAL A 248 17.73 2.48 0.28
CA VAL A 248 16.89 2.26 -0.91
C VAL A 248 16.52 0.78 -0.98
N ALA A 249 15.28 0.47 -1.33
CA ALA A 249 14.74 -0.88 -1.39
C ALA A 249 14.03 -1.15 -2.72
N PHE A 250 14.35 -2.27 -3.34
CA PHE A 250 13.51 -2.89 -4.35
C PHE A 250 12.51 -3.81 -3.64
N LYS A 251 11.29 -3.34 -3.57
CA LYS A 251 10.22 -3.99 -2.82
C LYS A 251 9.27 -4.72 -3.74
N ASP A 252 9.06 -5.99 -3.48
CA ASP A 252 7.91 -6.74 -3.93
C ASP A 252 6.78 -6.70 -2.89
N LYS A 253 5.66 -7.32 -3.17
CA LYS A 253 4.50 -7.34 -2.26
C LYS A 253 4.86 -7.79 -0.84
N TYR A 254 5.53 -8.94 -0.71
CA TYR A 254 5.86 -9.57 0.57
C TYR A 254 7.34 -9.61 0.90
N PHE A 255 8.20 -9.21 -0.03
CA PHE A 255 9.64 -9.33 0.14
C PHE A 255 10.36 -8.07 -0.31
N SER A 256 11.55 -7.84 0.23
CA SER A 256 12.36 -6.69 -0.16
C SER A 256 13.84 -7.03 -0.20
N SER A 257 14.52 -6.38 -1.14
CA SER A 257 15.98 -6.24 -1.18
C SER A 257 16.31 -4.79 -0.84
N VAL A 258 17.04 -4.55 0.24
CA VAL A 258 17.33 -3.21 0.75
C VAL A 258 18.83 -2.99 0.83
N LEU A 259 19.33 -1.88 0.31
CA LEU A 259 20.69 -1.37 0.49
C LEU A 259 20.65 -0.24 1.52
N ILE A 260 21.34 -0.42 2.64
CA ILE A 260 21.35 0.47 3.79
C ILE A 260 22.73 1.12 3.92
N ALA A 261 22.78 2.45 3.92
CA ALA A 261 23.97 3.28 4.08
C ALA A 261 23.90 4.10 5.39
N SER A 262 23.80 3.42 6.54
CA SER A 262 23.52 4.05 7.83
C SER A 262 24.54 5.07 8.27
N ALA A 263 25.83 4.86 7.97
CA ALA A 263 26.90 5.72 8.44
C ALA A 263 27.15 6.93 7.53
N THR A 264 26.96 6.78 6.23
CA THR A 264 27.38 7.79 5.23
C THR A 264 26.21 8.46 4.52
N GLY A 265 25.08 7.76 4.40
CA GLY A 265 23.96 8.14 3.54
C GLY A 265 24.30 8.06 2.06
N LEU A 266 23.25 8.11 1.25
CA LEU A 266 23.30 8.12 -0.22
C LEU A 266 22.85 9.51 -0.71
N LYS A 267 23.58 10.10 -1.64
CA LYS A 267 23.35 11.45 -2.18
C LYS A 267 23.17 11.40 -3.69
N ASP A 268 22.69 12.49 -4.28
CA ASP A 268 22.50 12.63 -5.73
C ASP A 268 21.74 11.45 -6.34
N ASN A 269 20.64 11.07 -5.66
CA ASN A 269 19.93 9.83 -5.92
C ASN A 269 19.04 9.95 -7.15
N LYS A 270 19.12 8.96 -8.04
CA LYS A 270 18.26 8.83 -9.23
C LYS A 270 17.62 7.45 -9.21
N LEU A 271 16.32 7.45 -9.29
CA LEU A 271 15.50 6.24 -9.30
C LEU A 271 14.82 6.11 -10.66
N ALA A 272 14.78 4.91 -11.20
CA ALA A 272 13.98 4.57 -12.35
C ALA A 272 13.24 3.26 -12.07
N LEU A 273 11.94 3.22 -12.34
CA LEU A 273 11.10 2.05 -12.16
C LEU A 273 10.29 1.81 -13.42
N LYS A 274 10.28 0.57 -13.88
CA LYS A 274 9.53 0.14 -15.06
C LYS A 274 8.69 -1.08 -14.76
N ALA A 275 7.43 -1.08 -15.24
CA ALA A 275 6.58 -2.26 -15.21
C ALA A 275 7.06 -3.27 -16.28
N GLU A 276 7.20 -4.52 -15.89
CA GLU A 276 7.45 -5.62 -16.82
C GLU A 276 6.14 -6.12 -17.43
N GLY A 277 6.20 -6.83 -18.55
CA GLY A 277 5.01 -7.38 -19.20
C GLY A 277 4.42 -8.56 -18.43
N GLU A 278 3.09 -8.68 -18.41
CA GLU A 278 2.41 -9.86 -17.87
C GLU A 278 2.88 -11.12 -18.62
N GLY A 279 3.24 -12.18 -17.87
CA GLY A 279 3.80 -13.42 -18.42
C GLY A 279 5.32 -13.38 -18.66
N SER A 280 6.01 -12.27 -18.40
CA SER A 280 7.48 -12.18 -18.46
C SER A 280 8.18 -12.95 -17.34
N GLY A 281 7.46 -13.31 -16.27
CA GLY A 281 8.00 -13.85 -15.04
C GLY A 281 8.50 -12.79 -14.05
N TYR A 282 8.35 -11.51 -14.38
CA TYR A 282 8.76 -10.36 -13.57
C TYR A 282 7.63 -9.36 -13.41
N VAL A 283 7.65 -8.65 -12.29
CA VAL A 283 6.64 -7.62 -11.97
C VAL A 283 7.15 -6.23 -12.33
N ARG A 284 8.38 -5.93 -11.92
CA ARG A 284 9.04 -4.63 -12.10
C ARG A 284 10.52 -4.80 -12.37
N SER A 285 11.13 -3.79 -13.00
CA SER A 285 12.56 -3.57 -12.98
C SER A 285 12.86 -2.20 -12.39
N GLY A 286 13.80 -2.16 -11.46
CA GLY A 286 14.22 -0.95 -10.79
C GLY A 286 15.70 -0.67 -11.00
N ASP A 287 16.04 0.60 -11.22
CA ASP A 287 17.40 1.12 -11.30
C ASP A 287 17.57 2.18 -10.21
N PHE A 288 18.62 2.08 -9.43
CA PHE A 288 19.07 3.06 -8.48
C PHE A 288 20.49 3.51 -8.84
N LYS A 289 20.71 4.82 -8.86
CA LYS A 289 22.03 5.44 -8.93
C LYS A 289 22.13 6.47 -7.84
N GLY A 290 23.25 6.49 -7.15
CA GLY A 290 23.54 7.46 -6.11
C GLY A 290 25.03 7.62 -5.88
N THR A 291 25.38 8.50 -4.94
CA THR A 291 26.75 8.69 -4.52
C THR A 291 26.87 8.53 -3.02
N PHE A 292 28.04 8.13 -2.54
CA PHE A 292 28.34 8.09 -1.11
C PHE A 292 29.70 8.73 -0.82
N PRO A 293 29.89 9.33 0.37
CA PRO A 293 31.17 9.93 0.76
C PRO A 293 32.28 8.89 0.85
N ILE A 294 33.45 9.20 0.28
CA ILE A 294 34.64 8.37 0.34
C ILE A 294 35.87 9.26 0.60
N SER A 295 36.87 8.75 1.30
CA SER A 295 38.18 9.38 1.46
C SER A 295 39.26 8.41 1.01
N VAL A 296 39.95 8.76 -0.07
CA VAL A 296 41.06 7.96 -0.63
C VAL A 296 42.43 8.46 -0.22
N LYS A 297 42.48 9.45 0.70
CA LYS A 297 43.75 10.07 1.16
C LYS A 297 44.57 9.14 2.07
N GLU A 298 43.86 8.32 2.82
CA GLU A 298 44.45 7.38 3.79
C GLU A 298 44.85 6.09 3.10
N THR A 299 45.73 5.33 3.73
CA THR A 299 46.19 4.02 3.26
C THR A 299 45.02 3.03 3.23
N GLU A 300 44.13 3.11 4.23
CA GLU A 300 42.95 2.28 4.34
C GLU A 300 41.68 3.15 4.21
N THR A 301 40.75 2.71 3.40
CA THR A 301 39.44 3.28 3.26
C THR A 301 38.40 2.26 3.65
N ILE A 302 37.48 2.56 4.56
CA ILE A 302 36.42 1.64 5.01
C ILE A 302 35.06 2.34 4.88
N VAL A 303 34.16 1.75 4.10
CA VAL A 303 32.79 2.25 3.92
C VAL A 303 31.80 1.13 4.25
N PRO A 304 31.09 1.21 5.38
CA PRO A 304 30.13 0.19 5.76
C PRO A 304 28.76 0.42 5.13
N PHE A 305 28.21 -0.63 4.58
CA PHE A 305 26.83 -0.79 4.15
C PHE A 305 26.23 -2.02 4.81
N MET A 306 24.93 -2.19 4.66
CA MET A 306 24.23 -3.40 5.03
C MET A 306 23.18 -3.72 3.95
N PHE A 307 23.02 -4.98 3.62
CA PHE A 307 21.87 -5.47 2.88
C PHE A 307 20.84 -6.09 3.83
N PHE A 308 19.58 -5.94 3.48
CA PHE A 308 18.50 -6.76 3.99
C PHE A 308 17.85 -7.49 2.82
N PHE A 309 17.79 -8.81 2.88
CA PHE A 309 17.14 -9.66 1.89
C PHE A 309 16.11 -10.53 2.60
N GLY A 310 14.86 -10.10 2.66
CA GLY A 310 13.92 -10.80 3.52
C GLY A 310 12.45 -10.42 3.35
N PRO A 311 11.61 -10.98 4.24
CA PRO A 311 10.17 -10.76 4.23
C PRO A 311 9.79 -9.38 4.76
N ASN A 312 8.72 -8.83 4.20
CA ASN A 312 8.06 -7.63 4.74
C ASN A 312 7.14 -8.03 5.91
N ASP A 313 7.75 -8.57 6.96
CA ASP A 313 7.09 -8.89 8.22
C ASP A 313 7.17 -7.69 9.16
N TYR A 314 6.01 -7.19 9.60
CA TYR A 314 5.93 -5.96 10.39
C TYR A 314 6.66 -6.08 11.73
N ASP A 315 6.45 -7.19 12.46
CA ASP A 315 7.02 -7.37 13.79
C ASP A 315 8.55 -7.60 13.70
N LEU A 316 9.00 -8.37 12.71
CA LEU A 316 10.42 -8.56 12.40
C LEU A 316 11.11 -7.22 12.09
N LEU A 317 10.55 -6.46 11.13
CA LEU A 317 11.16 -5.20 10.67
C LEU A 317 11.16 -4.12 11.74
N LYS A 318 10.12 -4.04 12.55
CA LYS A 318 10.03 -3.14 13.69
C LYS A 318 11.03 -3.54 14.79
N GLY A 319 11.25 -4.83 14.98
CA GLY A 319 12.23 -5.36 15.96
C GLY A 319 13.66 -4.88 15.70
N TYR A 320 14.03 -4.53 14.46
CA TYR A 320 15.36 -3.98 14.17
C TYR A 320 15.59 -2.58 14.75
N ASP A 321 14.53 -1.86 15.09
CA ASP A 321 14.61 -0.53 15.71
C ASP A 321 14.39 -0.57 17.23
N GLU A 322 14.17 -1.74 17.83
CA GLU A 322 14.01 -1.88 19.28
C GLU A 322 15.35 -1.57 20.01
N GLY A 323 15.30 -0.61 20.92
CA GLY A 323 16.48 -0.15 21.65
C GLY A 323 17.42 0.75 20.85
N VAL A 324 17.09 1.08 19.62
CA VAL A 324 17.86 2.01 18.77
C VAL A 324 17.34 3.44 18.97
N ASP A 325 18.26 4.40 19.04
CA ASP A 325 17.89 5.81 19.08
C ASP A 325 17.10 6.21 17.84
N LYS A 326 16.07 7.06 17.99
CA LYS A 326 15.22 7.51 16.89
C LYS A 326 16.00 8.06 15.71
N ALA A 327 17.13 8.74 15.95
CA ALA A 327 17.99 9.26 14.89
C ALA A 327 18.68 8.15 14.07
N ASN A 328 18.81 6.94 14.65
CA ASN A 328 19.47 5.79 14.03
C ASN A 328 18.48 4.70 13.58
N ALA A 329 17.19 4.85 13.89
CA ALA A 329 16.15 3.90 13.49
C ALA A 329 16.07 3.78 11.98
N LEU A 330 15.93 2.55 11.48
CA LEU A 330 15.88 2.24 10.06
C LEU A 330 14.47 2.40 9.48
N HIS A 331 13.45 2.29 10.32
CA HIS A 331 12.04 2.35 9.91
C HIS A 331 11.68 1.38 8.75
N LEU A 332 12.31 0.20 8.73
CA LEU A 332 12.02 -0.84 7.72
C LEU A 332 10.59 -1.38 7.83
N ASP A 333 9.93 -1.24 8.99
CA ASP A 333 8.50 -1.55 9.18
C ASP A 333 7.58 -0.77 8.22
N HIS A 334 8.05 0.36 7.67
CA HIS A 334 7.35 1.13 6.64
C HIS A 334 7.32 0.45 5.26
N LEU A 335 8.14 -0.58 5.03
CA LEU A 335 8.00 -1.46 3.86
C LEU A 335 6.66 -2.21 3.89
N VAL A 336 6.07 -2.43 5.06
CA VAL A 336 4.70 -2.93 5.20
C VAL A 336 3.73 -1.76 5.09
N TYR A 337 3.02 -1.67 3.96
CA TYR A 337 2.09 -0.57 3.72
C TYR A 337 0.81 -0.73 4.54
N LEU A 338 0.73 -0.06 5.66
CA LEU A 338 -0.42 -0.08 6.58
C LEU A 338 -1.40 1.09 6.36
N GLY A 339 -1.24 1.84 5.27
CA GLY A 339 -2.07 3.00 4.95
C GLY A 339 -1.59 4.31 5.55
N MET A 340 -2.38 5.38 5.35
CA MET A 340 -2.11 6.72 5.89
C MET A 340 -2.17 6.72 7.43
N SER A 341 -1.64 7.77 8.06
CA SER A 341 -1.44 7.92 9.51
C SER A 341 -2.56 7.37 10.39
N VAL A 342 -3.84 7.68 10.10
CA VAL A 342 -5.00 7.20 10.88
C VAL A 342 -5.19 5.69 10.74
N PHE A 343 -5.09 5.16 9.53
CA PHE A 343 -5.28 3.72 9.27
C PHE A 343 -4.08 2.92 9.74
N ARG A 344 -2.86 3.47 9.55
CA ARG A 344 -1.63 2.93 10.14
C ARG A 344 -1.76 2.81 11.65
N TRP A 345 -2.25 3.85 12.34
CA TRP A 345 -2.47 3.83 13.78
C TRP A 345 -3.44 2.70 14.21
N ILE A 346 -4.57 2.54 13.50
CA ILE A 346 -5.52 1.44 13.77
C ILE A 346 -4.85 0.08 13.56
N ASN A 347 -4.09 -0.08 12.48
CA ASN A 347 -3.40 -1.34 12.22
C ASN A 347 -2.33 -1.63 13.28
N GLN A 348 -1.47 -0.66 13.61
CA GLN A 348 -0.36 -0.83 14.54
C GLN A 348 -0.80 -1.08 15.99
N TYR A 349 -1.83 -0.37 16.46
CA TYR A 349 -2.22 -0.39 17.87
C TYR A 349 -3.46 -1.24 18.17
N LEU A 350 -4.20 -1.65 17.16
CA LEU A 350 -5.40 -2.46 17.36
C LEU A 350 -5.36 -3.77 16.58
N ILE A 351 -5.19 -3.73 15.26
CA ILE A 351 -5.35 -4.94 14.42
C ILE A 351 -4.16 -5.89 14.62
N ILE A 352 -2.93 -5.42 14.42
CA ILE A 352 -1.72 -6.24 14.52
C ILE A 352 -1.60 -6.87 15.92
N PRO A 353 -1.71 -6.13 17.05
CA PRO A 353 -1.63 -6.72 18.37
C PRO A 353 -2.68 -7.82 18.63
N VAL A 354 -3.92 -7.62 18.15
CA VAL A 354 -4.98 -8.64 18.28
C VAL A 354 -4.66 -9.87 17.43
N VAL A 355 -4.21 -9.67 16.19
CA VAL A 355 -3.84 -10.77 15.29
C VAL A 355 -2.63 -11.54 15.85
N THR A 356 -1.56 -10.87 16.27
CA THR A 356 -0.37 -11.47 16.87
C THR A 356 -0.72 -12.23 18.14
N PHE A 357 -1.58 -11.67 19.02
CA PHE A 357 -2.06 -12.36 20.21
C PHE A 357 -2.82 -13.65 19.84
N LEU A 358 -3.77 -13.58 18.90
CA LEU A 358 -4.56 -14.73 18.49
C LEU A 358 -3.72 -15.80 17.77
N SER A 359 -2.76 -15.42 16.96
CA SER A 359 -1.86 -16.33 16.23
C SER A 359 -0.91 -17.08 17.16
N GLY A 360 -0.66 -16.56 18.36
CA GLY A 360 0.10 -17.26 19.41
C GLY A 360 -0.61 -18.49 19.99
N PHE A 361 -1.94 -18.59 19.83
CA PHE A 361 -2.75 -19.70 20.35
C PHE A 361 -3.43 -20.52 19.26
N LEU A 362 -3.62 -19.94 18.08
CA LEU A 362 -4.41 -20.51 16.98
C LEU A 362 -3.57 -20.50 15.71
N SER A 363 -3.55 -21.64 15.02
CA SER A 363 -2.91 -21.78 13.71
C SER A 363 -3.86 -21.58 12.53
N ASN A 364 -5.19 -21.60 12.77
CA ASN A 364 -6.19 -21.44 11.71
C ASN A 364 -6.55 -19.97 11.50
N TRP A 365 -6.08 -19.41 10.40
CA TRP A 365 -6.26 -18.00 10.07
C TRP A 365 -7.69 -17.58 9.78
N GLY A 366 -8.54 -18.47 9.28
CA GLY A 366 -9.98 -18.20 9.15
C GLY A 366 -10.65 -17.98 10.49
N ILE A 367 -10.26 -18.76 11.53
CA ILE A 367 -10.74 -18.58 12.90
C ILE A 367 -10.18 -17.29 13.51
N ILE A 368 -8.92 -16.97 13.26
CA ILE A 368 -8.31 -15.70 13.71
C ILE A 368 -9.08 -14.52 13.16
N ILE A 369 -9.39 -14.49 11.85
CA ILE A 369 -10.18 -13.43 11.22
C ILE A 369 -11.59 -13.37 11.82
N LEU A 370 -12.24 -14.51 12.08
CA LEU A 370 -13.55 -14.56 12.74
C LEU A 370 -13.51 -13.91 14.12
N LEU A 371 -12.54 -14.29 14.96
CA LEU A 371 -12.41 -13.77 16.33
C LEU A 371 -12.02 -12.28 16.34
N MET A 372 -11.12 -11.86 15.44
CA MET A 372 -10.79 -10.46 15.22
C MET A 372 -12.05 -9.66 14.82
N THR A 373 -12.86 -10.22 13.90
CA THR A 373 -14.14 -9.58 13.50
C THR A 373 -15.08 -9.44 14.69
N LEU A 374 -15.20 -10.48 15.50
CA LEU A 374 -16.02 -10.45 16.70
C LEU A 374 -15.53 -9.41 17.71
N PHE A 375 -14.23 -9.33 17.91
CA PHE A 375 -13.61 -8.31 18.76
C PHE A 375 -13.93 -6.89 18.29
N ILE A 376 -13.77 -6.58 16.99
CA ILE A 376 -14.11 -5.27 16.41
C ILE A 376 -15.63 -5.00 16.59
N LYS A 377 -16.50 -5.99 16.39
CA LYS A 377 -17.94 -5.86 16.60
C LYS A 377 -18.31 -5.61 18.07
N MET A 378 -17.60 -6.21 19.00
CA MET A 378 -17.76 -5.93 20.44
C MET A 378 -17.34 -4.50 20.77
N LEU A 379 -16.22 -4.03 20.24
CA LEU A 379 -15.76 -2.65 20.42
C LEU A 379 -16.78 -1.63 19.87
N LEU A 380 -17.38 -1.92 18.71
CA LEU A 380 -18.39 -1.07 18.08
C LEU A 380 -19.81 -1.28 18.62
N TRP A 381 -20.05 -2.26 19.49
CA TRP A 381 -21.38 -2.61 20.01
C TRP A 381 -22.18 -1.41 20.58
N PRO A 382 -21.63 -0.55 21.46
CA PRO A 382 -22.40 0.55 22.05
C PRO A 382 -22.90 1.54 21.00
N PHE A 383 -22.12 1.75 19.93
CA PHE A 383 -22.50 2.64 18.83
C PHE A 383 -23.55 2.00 17.93
N THR A 384 -23.38 0.72 17.61
CA THR A 384 -24.33 -0.06 16.82
C THR A 384 -25.69 -0.14 17.51
N TYR A 385 -25.71 -0.33 18.83
CA TYR A 385 -26.95 -0.33 19.63
C TYR A 385 -27.67 1.04 19.59
N LYS A 386 -26.93 2.15 19.76
CA LYS A 386 -27.50 3.50 19.68
C LYS A 386 -28.10 3.78 18.30
N SER A 387 -27.43 3.36 17.24
CA SER A 387 -27.91 3.50 15.88
C SER A 387 -29.18 2.65 15.64
N TYR A 388 -29.16 1.37 16.07
CA TYR A 388 -30.33 0.52 16.00
C TYR A 388 -31.54 1.14 16.73
N MET A 389 -31.33 1.65 17.94
CA MET A 389 -32.39 2.33 18.72
C MET A 389 -32.96 3.53 17.98
N SER A 390 -32.12 4.28 17.27
CA SER A 390 -32.59 5.42 16.46
C SER A 390 -33.40 4.98 15.24
N GLN A 391 -32.97 3.91 14.57
CA GLN A 391 -33.74 3.32 13.47
C GLN A 391 -35.07 2.75 13.95
N ALA A 392 -35.09 2.10 15.12
CA ALA A 392 -36.32 1.62 15.75
C ALA A 392 -37.31 2.76 16.05
N LYS A 393 -36.83 3.91 16.55
CA LYS A 393 -37.65 5.12 16.75
C LYS A 393 -38.28 5.60 15.44
N MET A 394 -37.52 5.63 14.34
CA MET A 394 -38.04 6.02 13.03
C MET A 394 -39.09 5.01 12.51
N ARG A 395 -38.87 3.71 12.73
CA ARG A 395 -39.81 2.66 12.35
C ARG A 395 -41.15 2.78 13.07
N VAL A 396 -41.14 2.99 14.38
CA VAL A 396 -42.34 3.16 15.20
C VAL A 396 -43.13 4.44 14.81
N LEU A 397 -42.47 5.47 14.29
CA LEU A 397 -43.10 6.67 13.78
C LEU A 397 -43.65 6.56 12.35
N ARG A 398 -43.47 5.41 11.70
CA ARG A 398 -43.88 5.19 10.30
C ARG A 398 -45.35 5.50 10.02
N PRO A 399 -46.35 5.10 10.84
CA PRO A 399 -47.75 5.44 10.58
C PRO A 399 -48.01 6.97 10.54
N GLN A 400 -47.30 7.72 11.39
CA GLN A 400 -47.45 9.19 11.41
C GLN A 400 -46.78 9.84 10.19
N ILE A 401 -45.72 9.23 9.65
CA ILE A 401 -45.08 9.69 8.42
C ILE A 401 -45.97 9.40 7.21
N GLU A 402 -46.62 8.23 7.19
CA GLU A 402 -47.60 7.87 6.16
C GLU A 402 -48.80 8.85 6.14
N ALA A 403 -49.28 9.28 7.32
CA ALA A 403 -50.28 10.35 7.44
C ALA A 403 -49.80 11.71 6.88
N ILE A 404 -48.52 12.07 7.11
CA ILE A 404 -47.94 13.29 6.53
C ILE A 404 -47.82 13.13 4.99
N ASN A 405 -47.42 11.97 4.49
CA ASN A 405 -47.35 11.69 3.05
C ASN A 405 -48.72 11.78 2.38
N ALA A 406 -49.77 11.27 3.03
CA ALA A 406 -51.15 11.34 2.55
C ALA A 406 -51.69 12.80 2.53
N LYS A 407 -51.25 13.65 3.46
CA LYS A 407 -51.59 15.07 3.52
C LYS A 407 -51.00 15.89 2.36
N TYR A 408 -49.87 15.45 1.80
CA TYR A 408 -49.16 16.13 0.71
C TYR A 408 -48.90 15.15 -0.46
N PRO A 409 -49.93 14.74 -1.25
CA PRO A 409 -49.80 13.70 -2.27
C PRO A 409 -49.13 14.20 -3.55
N GLY A 410 -49.00 15.51 -3.76
CA GLY A 410 -48.48 16.10 -4.99
C GLY A 410 -46.98 15.92 -5.16
N LYS A 411 -46.56 15.83 -6.44
CA LYS A 411 -45.13 15.76 -6.82
C LYS A 411 -44.49 17.14 -7.03
N GLU A 412 -45.25 18.22 -6.83
CA GLU A 412 -44.77 19.58 -6.95
C GLU A 412 -43.69 19.86 -5.88
N GLN A 413 -42.70 20.65 -6.24
CA GLN A 413 -41.55 20.96 -5.37
C GLN A 413 -41.97 21.56 -4.04
N ASP A 414 -43.03 22.39 -4.01
CA ASP A 414 -43.57 23.02 -2.80
C ASP A 414 -44.20 21.97 -1.86
N GLN A 415 -44.96 21.02 -2.39
CA GLN A 415 -45.56 19.94 -1.57
C GLN A 415 -44.48 18.96 -1.08
N MET A 416 -43.47 18.66 -1.88
CA MET A 416 -42.32 17.85 -1.44
C MET A 416 -41.57 18.53 -0.31
N MET A 417 -41.35 19.84 -0.38
CA MET A 417 -40.67 20.62 0.66
C MET A 417 -41.50 20.67 1.97
N LYS A 418 -42.83 20.88 1.89
CA LYS A 418 -43.72 20.84 3.05
C LYS A 418 -43.71 19.45 3.71
N ARG A 419 -43.81 18.37 2.92
CA ARG A 419 -43.73 16.98 3.41
C ARG A 419 -42.41 16.72 4.13
N GLN A 420 -41.30 17.13 3.55
CA GLN A 420 -39.96 16.95 4.14
C GLN A 420 -39.84 17.76 5.45
N THR A 421 -40.34 18.98 5.47
CA THR A 421 -40.28 19.84 6.65
C THR A 421 -41.14 19.27 7.80
N GLU A 422 -42.37 18.82 7.53
CA GLU A 422 -43.23 18.21 8.56
C GLU A 422 -42.65 16.88 9.07
N THR A 423 -42.13 16.05 8.20
CA THR A 423 -41.44 14.80 8.59
C THR A 423 -40.21 15.09 9.48
N MET A 424 -39.41 16.07 9.11
CA MET A 424 -38.25 16.46 9.92
C MET A 424 -38.66 17.02 11.29
N ASN A 425 -39.75 17.81 11.33
CA ASN A 425 -40.29 18.32 12.57
C ASN A 425 -40.84 17.21 13.48
N LEU A 426 -41.48 16.18 12.87
CA LEU A 426 -41.92 14.99 13.60
C LEU A 426 -40.73 14.26 14.23
N TYR A 427 -39.67 13.99 13.46
CA TYR A 427 -38.46 13.36 14.00
C TYR A 427 -37.82 14.18 15.11
N ARG A 428 -37.71 15.50 14.92
CA ARG A 428 -37.17 16.40 15.93
C ARG A 428 -38.00 16.38 17.20
N SER A 429 -39.33 16.47 17.10
CA SER A 429 -40.22 16.48 18.29
C SER A 429 -40.18 15.16 19.04
N ALA A 430 -40.13 14.05 18.35
CA ALA A 430 -40.04 12.72 18.94
C ALA A 430 -38.63 12.36 19.47
N GLY A 431 -37.60 13.09 19.06
CA GLY A 431 -36.21 12.78 19.44
C GLY A 431 -35.61 11.59 18.69
N ALA A 432 -36.06 11.43 17.48
CA ALA A 432 -35.43 10.54 16.50
C ALA A 432 -34.50 11.34 15.59
N SER A 433 -33.39 10.76 15.17
CA SER A 433 -32.45 11.41 14.24
C SER A 433 -32.30 10.55 12.99
N PRO A 434 -32.64 11.05 11.80
CA PRO A 434 -32.48 10.30 10.56
C PRO A 434 -31.00 10.01 10.22
N MET A 435 -30.09 10.87 10.70
CA MET A 435 -28.65 10.68 10.47
C MET A 435 -28.02 9.56 11.29
N SER A 436 -28.65 9.12 12.38
CA SER A 436 -28.08 8.06 13.21
C SER A 436 -28.20 6.66 12.56
N GLY A 437 -28.97 6.52 11.48
CA GLY A 437 -29.05 5.28 10.70
C GLY A 437 -27.75 4.95 9.97
N CYS A 438 -26.99 5.93 9.50
CA CYS A 438 -25.70 5.73 8.82
C CYS A 438 -24.49 5.73 9.78
N LEU A 439 -24.69 6.04 11.06
CA LEU A 439 -23.61 6.12 12.05
C LEU A 439 -22.77 4.85 12.18
N PRO A 440 -23.32 3.61 12.18
CA PRO A 440 -22.51 2.40 12.21
C PRO A 440 -21.58 2.28 11.00
N MET A 441 -22.07 2.61 9.81
CA MET A 441 -21.29 2.59 8.59
C MET A 441 -20.11 3.56 8.68
N LEU A 442 -20.35 4.80 9.12
CA LEU A 442 -19.29 5.81 9.28
C LEU A 442 -18.24 5.40 10.31
N LEU A 443 -18.65 4.78 11.42
CA LEU A 443 -17.73 4.30 12.46
C LEU A 443 -16.98 3.03 12.05
N GLN A 444 -17.58 2.21 11.21
CA GLN A 444 -16.94 0.98 10.70
C GLN A 444 -15.97 1.26 9.56
N MET A 445 -16.15 2.35 8.79
CA MET A 445 -15.31 2.71 7.63
C MET A 445 -13.81 2.76 7.95
N PRO A 446 -13.34 3.42 9.04
CA PRO A 446 -11.91 3.44 9.35
C PRO A 446 -11.31 2.06 9.56
N PHE A 447 -12.05 1.15 10.21
CA PHE A 447 -11.62 -0.25 10.41
C PHE A 447 -11.60 -1.02 9.10
N LEU A 448 -12.62 -0.82 8.25
CA LEU A 448 -12.68 -1.46 6.94
C LEU A 448 -11.51 -1.03 6.05
N ILE A 449 -11.19 0.27 6.02
CA ILE A 449 -10.07 0.80 5.24
C ILE A 449 -8.73 0.30 5.82
N ALA A 450 -8.58 0.30 7.15
CA ALA A 450 -7.38 -0.24 7.79
C ALA A 450 -7.15 -1.71 7.42
N LEU A 451 -8.19 -2.54 7.46
CA LEU A 451 -8.12 -3.94 7.06
C LEU A 451 -7.92 -4.12 5.56
N TYR A 452 -8.52 -3.26 4.73
CA TYR A 452 -8.27 -3.24 3.29
C TYR A 452 -6.79 -3.03 2.96
N MET A 453 -6.08 -2.23 3.77
CA MET A 453 -4.63 -2.02 3.63
C MET A 453 -3.83 -3.18 4.23
N TYR A 454 -4.26 -3.75 5.36
CA TYR A 454 -3.54 -4.78 6.11
C TYR A 454 -3.58 -6.16 5.44
N PHE A 455 -4.77 -6.64 5.02
CA PHE A 455 -4.90 -8.01 4.51
C PHE A 455 -4.02 -8.32 3.29
N PRO A 456 -3.96 -7.45 2.25
CA PRO A 456 -3.11 -7.71 1.09
C PRO A 456 -1.60 -7.65 1.37
N THR A 457 -1.18 -6.92 2.42
CA THR A 457 0.24 -6.68 2.73
C THR A 457 0.77 -7.52 3.89
N SER A 458 -0.12 -8.24 4.60
CA SER A 458 0.29 -9.11 5.70
C SER A 458 0.87 -10.42 5.19
N ILE A 459 2.17 -10.61 5.36
CA ILE A 459 2.85 -11.87 5.01
C ILE A 459 2.35 -13.06 5.85
N LEU A 460 1.80 -12.80 7.03
CA LEU A 460 1.25 -13.83 7.92
C LEU A 460 0.06 -14.57 7.31
N LEU A 461 -0.66 -13.95 6.37
CA LEU A 461 -1.81 -14.55 5.68
C LEU A 461 -1.40 -15.29 4.40
N ARG A 462 -0.16 -15.10 3.95
CA ARG A 462 0.35 -15.68 2.71
C ARG A 462 0.44 -17.19 2.83
N GLY A 463 -0.19 -17.91 1.88
CA GLY A 463 -0.25 -19.36 1.87
C GLY A 463 -1.13 -19.98 2.95
N GLN A 464 -1.93 -19.17 3.69
CA GLN A 464 -2.85 -19.67 4.71
C GLN A 464 -4.23 -19.96 4.12
N GLY A 465 -4.58 -21.23 4.04
CA GLY A 465 -5.87 -21.67 3.51
C GLY A 465 -7.00 -21.63 4.53
N PHE A 466 -8.23 -21.46 4.05
CA PHE A 466 -9.43 -21.60 4.87
C PHE A 466 -10.64 -21.98 4.01
N LEU A 467 -11.33 -23.05 4.41
CA LEU A 467 -12.46 -23.67 3.68
C LEU A 467 -12.02 -24.05 2.25
N TRP A 468 -12.54 -23.36 1.24
CA TRP A 468 -12.23 -23.57 -0.18
C TRP A 468 -11.12 -22.63 -0.72
N ALA A 469 -10.73 -21.62 0.05
CA ALA A 469 -9.65 -20.73 -0.32
C ALA A 469 -8.29 -21.34 0.06
N ASP A 470 -7.43 -21.55 -0.91
CA ASP A 470 -6.08 -22.08 -0.68
C ASP A 470 -5.16 -21.05 -0.02
N ASP A 471 -5.43 -19.76 -0.26
CA ASP A 471 -4.65 -18.64 0.27
C ASP A 471 -5.54 -17.42 0.56
N LEU A 472 -5.60 -17.00 1.83
CA LEU A 472 -6.39 -15.84 2.28
C LEU A 472 -5.77 -14.49 1.87
N SER A 473 -4.52 -14.47 1.43
CA SER A 473 -3.82 -13.25 0.99
C SER A 473 -4.06 -12.89 -0.47
N THR A 474 -4.66 -13.80 -1.23
CA THR A 474 -5.05 -13.64 -2.64
C THR A 474 -6.55 -13.92 -2.81
N TYR A 475 -7.07 -13.83 -4.02
CA TYR A 475 -8.47 -14.16 -4.31
C TYR A 475 -8.73 -15.66 -4.31
N ASP A 476 -9.92 -16.09 -3.89
CA ASP A 476 -10.40 -17.47 -3.97
C ASP A 476 -11.10 -17.71 -5.31
N ALA A 477 -10.41 -18.34 -6.27
CA ALA A 477 -10.96 -18.65 -7.58
C ALA A 477 -11.70 -19.99 -7.58
N VAL A 478 -12.99 -19.98 -7.24
CA VAL A 478 -13.82 -21.21 -7.33
C VAL A 478 -14.18 -21.54 -8.78
N ILE A 479 -14.35 -20.53 -9.61
CA ILE A 479 -14.54 -20.64 -11.05
C ILE A 479 -13.52 -19.74 -11.71
N SER A 480 -12.74 -20.28 -12.65
CA SER A 480 -11.81 -19.53 -13.49
C SER A 480 -12.01 -19.87 -14.96
N TRP A 481 -11.71 -18.92 -15.82
CA TRP A 481 -11.80 -19.10 -17.28
C TRP A 481 -10.62 -18.42 -17.99
N ASN A 482 -10.22 -19.01 -19.13
CA ASN A 482 -9.10 -18.52 -19.92
C ASN A 482 -9.50 -17.52 -21.02
N ALA A 483 -10.80 -17.36 -21.29
CA ALA A 483 -11.29 -16.45 -22.32
C ALA A 483 -11.21 -14.99 -21.84
N ASN A 484 -10.61 -14.13 -22.66
CA ASN A 484 -10.63 -12.70 -22.40
C ASN A 484 -11.99 -12.13 -22.89
N ILE A 485 -12.95 -11.98 -21.96
CA ILE A 485 -14.28 -11.45 -22.25
C ILE A 485 -14.24 -9.93 -22.07
N PRO A 486 -14.43 -9.14 -23.15
CA PRO A 486 -14.40 -7.67 -23.06
C PRO A 486 -15.31 -7.15 -21.93
N LEU A 487 -14.87 -6.15 -21.18
CA LEU A 487 -15.51 -5.60 -19.98
C LEU A 487 -15.47 -6.54 -18.76
N ILE A 488 -15.86 -7.81 -18.87
CA ILE A 488 -15.89 -8.74 -17.73
C ILE A 488 -14.49 -9.01 -17.23
N SER A 489 -13.58 -9.43 -18.11
CA SER A 489 -12.19 -9.73 -17.72
C SER A 489 -11.44 -8.49 -17.21
N SER A 490 -11.79 -7.28 -17.70
CA SER A 490 -11.16 -6.03 -17.24
C SER A 490 -11.57 -5.64 -15.83
N PHE A 491 -12.84 -5.86 -15.43
CA PHE A 491 -13.37 -5.46 -14.13
C PHE A 491 -13.41 -6.61 -13.12
N LEU A 492 -13.77 -7.81 -13.54
CA LEU A 492 -13.91 -8.97 -12.66
C LEU A 492 -12.62 -9.80 -12.59
N GLY A 493 -11.73 -9.67 -13.57
CA GLY A 493 -10.66 -10.65 -13.80
C GLY A 493 -11.21 -11.89 -14.51
N ASN A 494 -10.38 -12.94 -14.59
CA ASN A 494 -10.76 -14.21 -15.22
C ASN A 494 -11.19 -15.26 -14.18
N HIS A 495 -11.80 -14.82 -13.09
CA HIS A 495 -12.21 -15.70 -11.97
C HIS A 495 -13.39 -15.12 -11.21
N LEU A 496 -14.04 -15.99 -10.44
CA LEU A 496 -15.11 -15.64 -9.51
C LEU A 496 -14.71 -16.09 -8.10
N SER A 497 -14.61 -15.13 -7.18
CA SER A 497 -14.38 -15.37 -5.76
C SER A 497 -15.69 -15.71 -5.05
N LEU A 498 -15.77 -16.86 -4.40
CA LEU A 498 -16.97 -17.28 -3.67
C LEU A 498 -17.16 -16.45 -2.38
N PHE A 499 -16.08 -16.09 -1.68
CA PHE A 499 -16.19 -15.19 -0.53
C PHE A 499 -16.73 -13.81 -0.95
N CYS A 500 -16.34 -13.31 -2.11
CA CYS A 500 -16.86 -12.05 -2.65
C CYS A 500 -18.34 -12.16 -3.01
N VAL A 501 -18.78 -13.28 -3.59
CA VAL A 501 -20.22 -13.56 -3.85
C VAL A 501 -21.01 -13.60 -2.55
N LEU A 502 -20.55 -14.35 -1.54
CA LEU A 502 -21.20 -14.44 -0.23
C LEU A 502 -21.28 -13.09 0.47
N MET A 503 -20.20 -12.30 0.43
CA MET A 503 -20.16 -10.92 0.91
C MET A 503 -21.24 -10.07 0.23
N THR A 504 -21.33 -10.14 -1.09
CA THR A 504 -22.28 -9.33 -1.87
C THR A 504 -23.73 -9.73 -1.59
N VAL A 505 -24.03 -11.03 -1.58
CA VAL A 505 -25.36 -11.55 -1.26
C VAL A 505 -25.80 -11.13 0.13
N THR A 506 -24.94 -11.30 1.15
CA THR A 506 -25.26 -10.88 2.52
C THR A 506 -25.43 -9.37 2.63
N ASN A 507 -24.65 -8.57 1.90
CA ASN A 507 -24.79 -7.11 1.86
C ASN A 507 -26.13 -6.69 1.22
N ILE A 508 -26.53 -7.33 0.13
CA ILE A 508 -27.83 -7.09 -0.52
C ILE A 508 -28.98 -7.46 0.42
N LEU A 509 -28.89 -8.61 1.11
CA LEU A 509 -29.89 -9.03 2.10
C LEU A 509 -29.98 -8.05 3.26
N TYR A 510 -28.86 -7.61 3.80
CA TYR A 510 -28.78 -6.61 4.86
C TYR A 510 -29.40 -5.28 4.40
N THR A 511 -29.04 -4.82 3.21
CA THR A 511 -29.59 -3.60 2.59
C THR A 511 -31.11 -3.69 2.44
N ARG A 512 -31.60 -4.78 1.87
CA ARG A 512 -33.06 -5.01 1.72
C ARG A 512 -33.79 -4.98 3.06
N TYR A 513 -33.21 -5.65 4.08
CA TYR A 513 -33.77 -5.68 5.40
C TYR A 513 -33.82 -4.30 6.06
N THR A 514 -32.75 -3.54 6.01
CA THR A 514 -32.67 -2.20 6.63
C THR A 514 -33.49 -1.15 5.88
N MET A 515 -33.55 -1.21 4.55
CA MET A 515 -34.36 -0.28 3.75
C MET A 515 -35.85 -0.49 3.94
N ASN A 516 -36.32 -1.73 4.08
CA ASN A 516 -37.73 -2.01 4.37
C ASN A 516 -38.19 -1.45 5.72
N GLN A 517 -37.25 -1.16 6.63
CA GLN A 517 -37.52 -0.61 7.95
C GLN A 517 -37.44 0.92 8.00
N SER A 518 -36.80 1.54 7.02
CA SER A 518 -36.67 3.01 6.98
C SER A 518 -37.80 3.59 6.15
N PRO A 519 -38.63 4.51 6.69
CA PRO A 519 -39.64 5.22 5.93
C PRO A 519 -38.96 6.24 5.00
N SER A 520 -38.47 5.77 3.86
CA SER A 520 -37.97 6.66 2.82
C SER A 520 -39.14 7.27 2.07
N GLY A 521 -39.30 8.60 2.18
CA GLY A 521 -40.29 9.33 1.42
C GLY A 521 -40.15 9.04 -0.10
N GLU A 522 -41.27 8.92 -0.78
CA GLU A 522 -41.37 8.61 -2.23
C GLU A 522 -40.67 9.64 -3.13
N GLY A 523 -40.15 10.73 -2.57
CA GLY A 523 -39.57 11.85 -3.33
C GLY A 523 -38.15 11.67 -3.87
N MET A 524 -37.44 10.57 -3.55
CA MET A 524 -36.06 10.34 -4.00
C MET A 524 -35.87 8.90 -4.47
N ALA A 525 -36.45 8.58 -5.61
CA ALA A 525 -36.37 7.23 -6.21
C ALA A 525 -34.90 6.73 -6.39
N GLY A 526 -33.97 7.64 -6.70
CA GLY A 526 -32.54 7.31 -6.83
C GLY A 526 -31.84 6.92 -5.52
N MET A 527 -32.31 7.38 -4.36
CA MET A 527 -31.72 7.01 -3.06
C MET A 527 -32.02 5.55 -2.65
N LYS A 528 -33.08 4.95 -3.18
CA LYS A 528 -33.42 3.54 -2.87
C LYS A 528 -32.54 2.56 -3.65
N THR A 529 -32.04 2.94 -4.83
CA THR A 529 -31.21 2.08 -5.67
C THR A 529 -29.71 2.22 -5.37
N MET A 530 -29.27 3.36 -4.82
CA MET A 530 -27.87 3.65 -4.54
C MET A 530 -27.13 2.56 -3.72
N PRO A 531 -27.68 2.03 -2.62
CA PRO A 531 -27.00 0.99 -1.85
C PRO A 531 -26.83 -0.33 -2.61
N TYR A 532 -27.75 -0.67 -3.52
CA TYR A 532 -27.62 -1.85 -4.38
C TYR A 532 -26.54 -1.65 -5.45
N ILE A 533 -26.48 -0.46 -6.06
CA ILE A 533 -25.42 -0.10 -7.01
C ILE A 533 -24.05 -0.17 -6.30
N MET A 534 -23.96 0.35 -5.08
CA MET A 534 -22.72 0.26 -4.29
C MET A 534 -22.33 -1.20 -3.98
N ALA A 535 -23.28 -2.07 -3.65
CA ALA A 535 -22.99 -3.49 -3.41
C ALA A 535 -22.43 -4.19 -4.67
N ILE A 536 -22.97 -3.87 -5.84
CA ILE A 536 -22.49 -4.39 -7.13
C ILE A 536 -21.10 -3.82 -7.45
N MET A 537 -20.88 -2.53 -7.22
CA MET A 537 -19.58 -1.90 -7.42
C MET A 537 -18.51 -2.53 -6.51
N PHE A 538 -18.84 -2.76 -5.25
CA PHE A 538 -17.94 -3.46 -4.31
C PHE A 538 -17.65 -4.89 -4.73
N PHE A 539 -18.61 -5.61 -5.32
CA PHE A 539 -18.37 -6.93 -5.88
C PHE A 539 -17.23 -6.91 -6.91
N PHE A 540 -17.26 -6.00 -7.88
CA PHE A 540 -16.20 -5.88 -8.88
C PHE A 540 -14.86 -5.48 -8.26
N MET A 541 -14.88 -4.61 -7.27
CA MET A 541 -13.67 -4.15 -6.60
C MET A 541 -13.03 -5.23 -5.73
N PHE A 542 -13.82 -6.00 -4.99
CA PHE A 542 -13.31 -7.00 -4.05
C PHE A 542 -13.04 -8.37 -4.68
N ASN A 543 -13.60 -8.66 -5.86
CA ASN A 543 -13.40 -9.96 -6.51
C ASN A 543 -11.93 -10.26 -6.85
N GLN A 544 -11.11 -9.22 -7.09
CA GLN A 544 -9.68 -9.35 -7.38
C GLN A 544 -8.79 -9.15 -6.14
N ASN A 545 -9.40 -8.93 -4.97
CA ASN A 545 -8.69 -8.67 -3.71
C ASN A 545 -8.49 -9.94 -2.87
N ALA A 546 -7.73 -9.78 -1.77
CA ALA A 546 -7.51 -10.84 -0.81
C ALA A 546 -8.82 -11.45 -0.29
N SER A 547 -8.97 -12.76 -0.39
CA SER A 547 -10.17 -13.51 0.04
C SER A 547 -10.43 -13.36 1.54
N GLY A 548 -9.37 -13.20 2.35
CA GLY A 548 -9.47 -12.88 3.77
C GLY A 548 -10.25 -11.60 4.06
N LEU A 549 -10.12 -10.57 3.20
CA LEU A 549 -10.88 -9.33 3.32
C LEU A 549 -12.37 -9.55 2.99
N SER A 550 -12.66 -10.26 1.90
CA SER A 550 -14.04 -10.61 1.51
C SER A 550 -14.71 -11.47 2.58
N TYR A 551 -13.97 -12.42 3.16
CA TYR A 551 -14.42 -13.24 4.28
C TYR A 551 -14.70 -12.39 5.54
N TYR A 552 -13.79 -11.49 5.93
CA TYR A 552 -14.04 -10.55 7.02
C TYR A 552 -15.34 -9.77 6.81
N TYR A 553 -15.52 -9.20 5.61
CA TYR A 553 -16.70 -8.39 5.33
C TYR A 553 -17.99 -9.22 5.33
N PHE A 554 -17.96 -10.43 4.80
CA PHE A 554 -19.05 -11.40 4.86
C PHE A 554 -19.46 -11.70 6.31
N VAL A 555 -18.51 -12.12 7.15
CA VAL A 555 -18.74 -12.44 8.57
C VAL A 555 -19.21 -11.21 9.33
N SER A 556 -18.58 -10.05 9.11
CA SER A 556 -18.93 -8.78 9.73
C SER A 556 -20.38 -8.37 9.44
N THR A 557 -20.84 -8.56 8.20
CA THR A 557 -22.23 -8.28 7.80
C THR A 557 -23.19 -9.29 8.40
N LEU A 558 -22.83 -10.56 8.42
CA LEU A 558 -23.63 -11.62 9.03
C LEU A 558 -23.84 -11.37 10.54
N ILE A 559 -22.75 -11.04 11.27
CA ILE A 559 -22.83 -10.65 12.68
C ILE A 559 -23.74 -9.43 12.86
N THR A 560 -23.66 -8.44 11.98
CA THR A 560 -24.55 -7.27 12.04
C THR A 560 -26.01 -7.65 11.88
N ILE A 561 -26.33 -8.55 10.94
CA ILE A 561 -27.69 -9.07 10.77
C ILE A 561 -28.16 -9.77 12.06
N LEU A 562 -27.32 -10.63 12.65
CA LEU A 562 -27.63 -11.30 13.91
C LEU A 562 -27.83 -10.32 15.07
N GLN A 563 -26.99 -9.27 15.17
CA GLN A 563 -27.15 -8.19 16.15
C GLN A 563 -28.50 -7.47 15.97
N TYR A 564 -28.91 -7.19 14.74
CA TYR A 564 -30.23 -6.59 14.47
C TYR A 564 -31.39 -7.46 14.92
N PHE A 565 -31.33 -8.76 14.70
CA PHE A 565 -32.34 -9.69 15.19
C PHE A 565 -32.35 -9.76 16.73
N ALA A 566 -31.19 -9.82 17.37
CA ALA A 566 -31.07 -9.83 18.83
C ALA A 566 -31.65 -8.55 19.45
N PHE A 567 -31.32 -7.38 18.89
CA PHE A 567 -31.87 -6.09 19.36
C PHE A 567 -33.37 -5.99 19.14
N ARG A 568 -33.90 -6.52 18.04
CA ARG A 568 -35.34 -6.55 17.77
C ARG A 568 -36.10 -7.40 18.81
N TRP A 569 -35.52 -8.51 19.23
CA TRP A 569 -36.13 -9.41 20.23
C TRP A 569 -36.20 -8.75 21.61
N THR A 570 -35.22 -7.92 21.95
CA THR A 570 -35.16 -7.25 23.26
C THR A 570 -35.95 -5.95 23.31
N LEU A 571 -36.37 -5.40 22.17
CA LEU A 571 -37.04 -4.11 22.09
C LEU A 571 -38.56 -4.23 22.15
N ASN A 572 -39.20 -3.58 23.13
CA ASN A 572 -40.65 -3.40 23.18
C ASN A 572 -41.04 -2.12 22.43
N GLU A 573 -41.63 -2.29 21.23
CA GLU A 573 -42.01 -1.19 20.35
C GLU A 573 -43.12 -0.29 20.95
N ASP A 574 -44.10 -0.87 21.69
CA ASP A 574 -45.18 -0.11 22.33
C ASP A 574 -44.64 0.80 23.44
N LYS A 575 -43.71 0.32 24.24
CA LYS A 575 -43.04 1.14 25.27
C LYS A 575 -42.22 2.26 24.61
N LEU A 576 -41.56 1.97 23.50
CA LEU A 576 -40.81 2.97 22.75
C LEU A 576 -41.74 4.04 22.18
N LEU A 577 -42.90 3.68 21.61
CA LEU A 577 -43.90 4.62 21.09
C LEU A 577 -44.41 5.56 22.18
N ARG A 578 -44.78 5.02 23.33
CA ARG A 578 -45.21 5.83 24.48
C ARG A 578 -44.15 6.85 24.92
N GLN A 579 -42.89 6.41 24.99
CA GLN A 579 -41.78 7.34 25.31
C GLN A 579 -41.61 8.44 24.27
N LEU A 580 -41.81 8.15 22.99
CA LEU A 580 -41.72 9.16 21.92
C LEU A 580 -42.88 10.15 21.98
N GLU A 581 -44.09 9.70 22.32
CA GLU A 581 -45.26 10.56 22.50
C GLU A 581 -45.11 11.45 23.72
N GLU A 582 -44.59 10.95 24.83
CA GLU A 582 -44.24 11.76 26.01
C GLU A 582 -43.16 12.80 25.69
N ASN A 583 -42.14 12.42 24.88
CA ASN A 583 -41.09 13.35 24.47
C ASN A 583 -41.61 14.51 23.61
N LYS A 584 -42.68 14.28 22.81
CA LYS A 584 -43.33 15.34 22.04
C LYS A 584 -44.00 16.39 22.95
N LYS A 585 -44.46 15.98 24.14
CA LYS A 585 -45.13 16.90 25.11
C LYS A 585 -44.13 17.73 25.91
N LYS A 586 -42.83 17.34 25.95
CA LYS A 586 -41.81 18.05 26.74
C LYS A 586 -41.18 19.20 25.91
N PRO A 587 -41.19 20.44 26.42
CA PRO A 587 -40.53 21.56 25.75
C PRO A 587 -39.02 21.31 25.71
N ARG A 588 -38.45 21.19 24.52
CA ARG A 588 -37.00 21.00 24.35
C ARG A 588 -36.28 22.34 24.33
N LYS A 589 -35.27 22.49 25.18
CA LYS A 589 -34.30 23.58 25.07
C LYS A 589 -33.54 23.45 23.74
N LYS A 590 -33.73 24.42 22.84
CA LYS A 590 -32.96 24.49 21.58
C LYS A 590 -31.49 24.69 21.93
N SER A 591 -30.59 23.90 21.35
CA SER A 591 -29.15 24.11 21.53
C SER A 591 -28.74 25.47 20.96
N LYS A 592 -27.73 26.13 21.57
CA LYS A 592 -27.21 27.43 21.11
C LYS A 592 -26.79 27.39 19.61
N TRP A 593 -26.30 26.27 19.15
CA TRP A 593 -25.94 26.06 17.75
C TRP A 593 -27.17 26.02 16.82
N MET A 594 -28.24 25.37 17.24
CA MET A 594 -29.51 25.29 16.49
C MET A 594 -30.21 26.68 16.42
N GLN A 595 -30.13 27.46 17.48
CA GLN A 595 -30.66 28.85 17.49
C GLN A 595 -29.92 29.70 16.46
N ARG A 596 -28.60 29.65 16.44
CA ARG A 596 -27.78 30.35 15.43
C ARG A 596 -28.08 29.91 14.00
N LEU A 597 -28.37 28.62 13.79
CA LEU A 597 -28.70 28.07 12.49
C LEU A 597 -30.06 28.55 11.98
N GLU A 598 -31.08 28.58 12.87
CA GLU A 598 -32.41 29.12 12.56
C GLU A 598 -32.35 30.62 12.26
N GLU A 599 -31.54 31.35 13.01
CA GLU A 599 -31.34 32.80 12.81
C GLU A 599 -30.66 33.08 11.46
N ALA A 600 -29.62 32.31 11.11
CA ALA A 600 -28.97 32.41 9.80
C ALA A 600 -29.92 32.05 8.63
N GLN A 601 -30.77 31.04 8.80
CA GLN A 601 -31.79 30.69 7.79
C GLN A 601 -32.85 31.74 7.63
N ARG A 602 -33.27 32.36 8.75
CA ARG A 602 -34.26 33.44 8.75
C ARG A 602 -33.71 34.69 8.03
N LEU A 603 -32.48 35.07 8.34
CA LEU A 603 -31.80 36.16 7.65
C LEU A 603 -31.65 35.92 6.14
N GLN A 604 -31.33 34.70 5.73
CA GLN A 604 -31.21 34.31 4.32
C GLN A 604 -32.56 34.35 3.60
N GLN A 605 -33.66 33.94 4.26
CA GLN A 605 -35.01 34.03 3.71
C GLN A 605 -35.50 35.50 3.62
N GLU A 606 -35.15 36.34 4.58
CA GLU A 606 -35.46 37.77 4.52
C GLU A 606 -34.70 38.47 3.40
N GLN A 607 -33.44 38.12 3.17
CA GLN A 607 -32.64 38.62 2.03
C GLN A 607 -33.25 38.21 0.69
N GLN A 608 -33.66 36.95 0.55
CA GLN A 608 -34.30 36.45 -0.69
C GLN A 608 -35.67 37.15 -0.93
N ARG A 609 -36.47 37.37 0.12
CA ARG A 609 -37.74 38.13 0.01
C ARG A 609 -37.51 39.60 -0.37
N LYS A 610 -36.45 40.22 0.13
CA LYS A 610 -36.08 41.60 -0.23
C LYS A 610 -35.59 41.66 -1.68
N ALA A 611 -34.77 40.71 -2.15
CA ALA A 611 -34.32 40.64 -3.50
C ALA A 611 -35.49 40.41 -4.51
N GLN A 612 -36.42 39.52 -4.17
CA GLN A 612 -37.64 39.31 -4.99
C GLN A 612 -38.57 40.53 -5.04
N LYS A 613 -38.62 41.37 -3.99
CA LYS A 613 -39.38 42.62 -4.02
C LYS A 613 -38.70 43.74 -4.81
N GLN A 614 -37.38 43.76 -4.85
CA GLN A 614 -36.58 44.71 -5.67
C GLN A 614 -36.55 44.36 -7.16
N GLY A 615 -36.67 43.09 -7.53
CA GLY A 615 -36.74 42.63 -8.93
C GLY A 615 -38.14 42.76 -9.57
N LYS A 616 -39.15 43.21 -8.79
CA LYS A 616 -40.51 43.48 -9.27
C LYS A 616 -40.85 44.97 -9.35
N ARG A 617 -39.91 45.84 -9.13
CA ARG A 617 -39.95 47.26 -9.43
C ARG A 617 -39.02 47.53 -10.61
#